data_f5c5b5e0516ce8bf0f11fe1bb9ddb748
#
_entry.id   f5c5b5e0516ce8bf0f11fe1bb9ddb748
#
_cell.length_a   1.000
_cell.length_b   1.000
_cell.length_c   1.000
_cell.angle_alpha   90.00
_cell.angle_beta   90.00
_cell.angle_gamma   90.00
#
_symmetry.space_group_name_H-M   'P 1'
#
loop_
_entity.id
_entity.type
_entity.pdbx_description
1 polymer ?
#
loop_
_entity_poly.entity_id
_entity_poly.type
_entity_poly.pdbx_seq_one_letter_code
_entity_poly.pdbx_strand_id
1 'polypeptide(L)'
;MIDLSASPLSTVAVLGLARSGVAAALALQAAGKTVLAWDDNPAAREAAAQAGVTISDLNVADWKLIDALSLSPGIPHSFPTPNPITVKAKAAGCELLSDNELLARAIEGKGIRLVAITGTNGKSTTTALTGHLLRSAGVATEIGGNLGVGALALAPLPTGGVYVLELSSYQLELMPTAVFDVAVLLNISPDHLDRHGGMDGYVAAKRRIFAGQHPGQVSVIGVDDAWCRAIAADLDQRAVTLVRIDPDQPGLDLSQAKALPGRHNAQNAAAAIAICRALGLEDSAIQAGLNSFPGLRHRQQQVATLSGVTFVNDSKATNADAAGNALGCYESIYWIAGGVPKDGGIESLRMFFPRIRHAYLIGHAAKDFSVTLGETPHCLCGDLATAVRMAFAQARRDGLEGAVVLLSPACASFDQYPNFERRGDHFVDLVEQLKVGAPA
;
A
#
# COMPACT_ATOMS: atom_id res chain seq x y z
N MET A 1 -5.93 20.72 7.43
CA MET A 1 -7.14 19.92 7.21
C MET A 1 -7.81 20.41 5.93
N ILE A 2 -8.31 19.50 5.12
CA ILE A 2 -8.96 19.82 3.84
C ILE A 2 -10.27 20.57 4.10
N ASP A 3 -10.49 21.66 3.37
CA ASP A 3 -11.70 22.47 3.48
C ASP A 3 -12.85 21.83 2.67
N LEU A 4 -13.92 21.44 3.37
CA LEU A 4 -15.14 20.86 2.83
C LEU A 4 -16.35 21.84 2.87
N SER A 5 -16.12 23.12 3.17
CA SER A 5 -17.22 24.11 3.30
C SER A 5 -18.07 24.23 2.04
N ALA A 6 -17.44 24.15 0.86
CA ALA A 6 -18.12 24.19 -0.44
C ALA A 6 -18.86 22.88 -0.82
N SER A 7 -18.72 21.80 -0.05
CA SER A 7 -19.46 20.56 -0.31
C SER A 7 -20.96 20.77 -0.23
N PRO A 8 -21.76 20.25 -1.19
CA PRO A 8 -23.22 20.34 -1.15
C PRO A 8 -23.86 19.48 -0.06
N LEU A 9 -23.10 18.54 0.53
CA LEU A 9 -23.58 17.68 1.60
C LEU A 9 -23.81 18.50 2.88
N SER A 10 -24.93 18.32 3.52
CA SER A 10 -25.33 19.00 4.75
C SER A 10 -25.22 18.10 5.97
N THR A 11 -25.72 16.87 5.84
CA THR A 11 -25.68 15.85 6.89
C THR A 11 -24.96 14.61 6.39
N VAL A 12 -23.87 14.23 7.05
CA VAL A 12 -23.04 13.09 6.66
C VAL A 12 -22.91 12.12 7.82
N ALA A 13 -23.29 10.87 7.58
CA ALA A 13 -22.94 9.78 8.49
C ALA A 13 -21.50 9.33 8.25
N VAL A 14 -20.80 8.96 9.33
CA VAL A 14 -19.44 8.38 9.26
C VAL A 14 -19.44 7.04 9.98
N LEU A 15 -19.16 5.95 9.27
CA LEU A 15 -19.12 4.60 9.83
C LEU A 15 -17.70 4.04 9.81
N GLY A 16 -17.21 3.67 11.01
CA GLY A 16 -15.84 3.25 11.26
C GLY A 16 -14.96 4.43 11.67
N LEU A 17 -14.49 4.41 12.93
CA LEU A 17 -13.75 5.50 13.56
C LEU A 17 -12.27 5.14 13.79
N ALA A 18 -11.68 4.46 12.79
CA ALA A 18 -10.23 4.37 12.65
C ALA A 18 -9.66 5.70 12.07
N ARG A 19 -8.37 5.73 11.72
CA ARG A 19 -7.67 6.95 11.27
C ARG A 19 -8.41 7.77 10.20
N SER A 20 -8.90 7.13 9.15
CA SER A 20 -9.61 7.81 8.05
C SER A 20 -10.98 8.34 8.49
N GLY A 21 -11.75 7.56 9.25
CA GLY A 21 -13.07 7.97 9.71
C GLY A 21 -13.03 9.13 10.72
N VAL A 22 -12.09 9.12 11.67
CA VAL A 22 -11.88 10.25 12.58
C VAL A 22 -11.50 11.52 11.81
N ALA A 23 -10.56 11.41 10.84
CA ALA A 23 -10.17 12.54 10.01
C ALA A 23 -11.35 13.08 9.18
N ALA A 24 -12.19 12.20 8.62
CA ALA A 24 -13.37 12.58 7.88
C ALA A 24 -14.41 13.30 8.77
N ALA A 25 -14.70 12.74 9.94
CA ALA A 25 -15.65 13.35 10.88
C ALA A 25 -15.20 14.75 11.31
N LEU A 26 -13.93 14.91 11.69
CA LEU A 26 -13.38 16.20 12.11
C LEU A 26 -13.36 17.22 10.96
N ALA A 27 -13.00 16.82 9.73
CA ALA A 27 -13.01 17.72 8.57
C ALA A 27 -14.43 18.19 8.22
N LEU A 28 -15.41 17.30 8.27
CA LEU A 28 -16.82 17.62 8.05
C LEU A 28 -17.36 18.55 9.15
N GLN A 29 -17.07 18.27 10.43
CA GLN A 29 -17.46 19.15 11.54
C GLN A 29 -16.84 20.55 11.41
N ALA A 30 -15.54 20.64 11.07
CA ALA A 30 -14.85 21.89 10.86
C ALA A 30 -15.44 22.71 9.68
N ALA A 31 -16.01 22.02 8.69
CA ALA A 31 -16.72 22.62 7.56
C ALA A 31 -18.18 23.00 7.90
N GLY A 32 -18.61 22.89 9.16
CA GLY A 32 -19.97 23.24 9.61
C GLY A 32 -21.04 22.23 9.19
N LYS A 33 -20.65 20.99 8.82
CA LYS A 33 -21.62 19.95 8.44
C LYS A 33 -22.18 19.24 9.68
N THR A 34 -23.40 18.75 9.60
CA THR A 34 -23.96 17.86 10.61
C THR A 34 -23.33 16.47 10.43
N VAL A 35 -22.64 15.99 11.47
CA VAL A 35 -21.93 14.70 11.42
C VAL A 35 -22.54 13.72 12.43
N LEU A 36 -22.91 12.53 11.94
CA LEU A 36 -23.37 11.39 12.73
C LEU A 36 -22.31 10.30 12.65
N ALA A 37 -21.43 10.17 13.65
CA ALA A 37 -20.29 9.27 13.61
C ALA A 37 -20.50 8.05 14.50
N TRP A 38 -20.18 6.85 13.98
CA TRP A 38 -20.37 5.58 14.69
C TRP A 38 -19.27 4.56 14.36
N ASP A 39 -18.97 3.75 15.34
CA ASP A 39 -18.17 2.52 15.19
C ASP A 39 -18.78 1.45 16.12
N ASP A 40 -18.79 0.20 15.70
CA ASP A 40 -19.31 -0.90 16.53
C ASP A 40 -18.41 -1.19 17.75
N ASN A 41 -17.11 -0.83 17.64
CA ASN A 41 -16.15 -0.94 18.74
C ASN A 41 -16.30 0.22 19.74
N PRO A 42 -16.70 -0.03 21.02
CA PRO A 42 -16.82 1.02 22.03
C PRO A 42 -15.54 1.83 22.28
N ALA A 43 -14.38 1.16 22.26
CA ALA A 43 -13.08 1.82 22.47
C ALA A 43 -12.74 2.81 21.32
N ALA A 44 -13.12 2.47 20.08
CA ALA A 44 -12.95 3.37 18.95
C ALA A 44 -13.87 4.61 19.07
N ARG A 45 -15.11 4.44 19.55
CA ARG A 45 -16.01 5.56 19.81
C ARG A 45 -15.48 6.49 20.91
N GLU A 46 -14.97 5.90 22.00
CA GLU A 46 -14.38 6.68 23.10
C GLU A 46 -13.15 7.48 22.64
N ALA A 47 -12.24 6.85 21.93
CA ALA A 47 -11.07 7.51 21.37
C ALA A 47 -11.45 8.64 20.38
N ALA A 48 -12.44 8.41 19.53
CA ALA A 48 -12.94 9.43 18.61
C ALA A 48 -13.61 10.60 19.34
N ALA A 49 -14.40 10.33 20.39
CA ALA A 49 -15.00 11.37 21.22
C ALA A 49 -13.94 12.23 21.94
N GLN A 50 -12.89 11.61 22.45
CA GLN A 50 -11.73 12.32 23.05
C GLN A 50 -11.00 13.18 22.00
N ALA A 51 -10.99 12.77 20.75
CA ALA A 51 -10.46 13.55 19.64
C ALA A 51 -11.40 14.68 19.14
N GLY A 52 -12.59 14.83 19.74
CA GLY A 52 -13.57 15.88 19.40
C GLY A 52 -14.63 15.48 18.38
N VAL A 53 -14.75 14.18 18.04
CA VAL A 53 -15.81 13.69 17.15
C VAL A 53 -17.12 13.55 17.90
N THR A 54 -18.21 14.08 17.36
CA THR A 54 -19.57 13.89 17.88
C THR A 54 -20.07 12.48 17.56
N ILE A 55 -20.29 11.67 18.59
CA ILE A 55 -20.75 10.29 18.43
C ILE A 55 -22.28 10.22 18.41
N SER A 56 -22.84 9.50 17.44
CA SER A 56 -24.30 9.32 17.27
C SER A 56 -24.58 7.90 16.80
N ASP A 57 -25.53 7.21 17.42
CA ASP A 57 -25.88 5.83 17.07
C ASP A 57 -26.59 5.77 15.71
N LEU A 58 -25.89 5.25 14.72
CA LEU A 58 -26.42 5.07 13.35
C LEU A 58 -27.45 3.96 13.23
N ASN A 59 -27.62 3.11 14.26
CA ASN A 59 -28.65 2.08 14.25
C ASN A 59 -30.05 2.65 14.38
N VAL A 60 -30.20 3.82 15.03
CA VAL A 60 -31.47 4.51 15.28
C VAL A 60 -31.61 5.84 14.53
N ALA A 61 -30.64 6.20 13.68
CA ALA A 61 -30.65 7.41 12.90
C ALA A 61 -31.80 7.43 11.85
N ASP A 62 -32.36 8.60 11.60
CA ASP A 62 -33.30 8.82 10.48
C ASP A 62 -32.52 8.99 9.18
N TRP A 63 -32.37 7.91 8.44
CA TRP A 63 -31.61 7.89 7.18
C TRP A 63 -32.17 8.76 6.07
N LYS A 64 -33.43 9.23 6.18
CA LYS A 64 -34.04 10.16 5.22
C LYS A 64 -33.44 11.58 5.30
N LEU A 65 -32.78 11.88 6.42
CA LEU A 65 -32.15 13.18 6.67
C LEU A 65 -30.65 13.18 6.40
N ILE A 66 -30.09 12.06 5.94
CA ILE A 66 -28.65 11.86 5.73
C ILE A 66 -28.36 11.85 4.23
N ASP A 67 -27.52 12.75 3.78
CA ASP A 67 -27.16 12.89 2.36
C ASP A 67 -26.20 11.77 1.91
N ALA A 68 -25.21 11.45 2.75
CA ALA A 68 -24.17 10.47 2.41
C ALA A 68 -23.67 9.71 3.64
N LEU A 69 -23.16 8.50 3.41
CA LEU A 69 -22.42 7.68 4.36
C LEU A 69 -20.95 7.62 3.95
N SER A 70 -20.10 8.32 4.71
CA SER A 70 -18.65 8.15 4.64
C SER A 70 -18.25 6.86 5.35
N LEU A 71 -17.72 5.88 4.61
CA LEU A 71 -17.50 4.52 5.06
C LEU A 71 -16.01 4.20 5.12
N SER A 72 -15.54 3.69 6.27
CA SER A 72 -14.20 3.12 6.37
C SER A 72 -14.06 1.91 5.44
N PRO A 73 -13.01 1.85 4.60
CA PRO A 73 -12.89 0.81 3.55
C PRO A 73 -12.87 -0.62 4.07
N GLY A 74 -12.48 -0.82 5.34
CA GLY A 74 -12.49 -2.14 6.00
C GLY A 74 -13.89 -2.71 6.25
N ILE A 75 -14.94 -1.87 6.29
CA ILE A 75 -16.30 -2.28 6.57
C ILE A 75 -16.97 -2.76 5.29
N PRO A 76 -17.52 -4.01 5.26
CA PRO A 76 -18.17 -4.53 4.07
C PRO A 76 -19.44 -3.76 3.72
N HIS A 77 -19.57 -3.34 2.47
CA HIS A 77 -20.80 -2.75 1.94
C HIS A 77 -21.50 -3.67 0.92
N SER A 78 -20.88 -4.82 0.61
CA SER A 78 -21.35 -5.85 -0.31
C SER A 78 -20.96 -7.24 0.20
N PHE A 79 -19.78 -7.73 -0.12
CA PHE A 79 -19.27 -9.05 0.25
C PHE A 79 -18.38 -9.00 1.50
N PRO A 80 -18.24 -10.14 2.25
CA PRO A 80 -19.05 -11.38 2.11
C PRO A 80 -20.48 -11.20 2.61
N THR A 81 -20.71 -10.29 3.57
CA THR A 81 -22.01 -9.90 4.10
C THR A 81 -21.98 -8.41 4.37
N PRO A 82 -22.89 -7.62 3.79
CA PRO A 82 -22.89 -6.17 3.99
C PRO A 82 -23.21 -5.84 5.46
N ASN A 83 -22.55 -4.81 5.98
CA ASN A 83 -22.86 -4.25 7.29
C ASN A 83 -24.32 -3.74 7.32
N PRO A 84 -25.11 -4.00 8.37
CA PRO A 84 -26.50 -3.60 8.47
C PRO A 84 -26.73 -2.08 8.27
N ILE A 85 -25.80 -1.24 8.74
CA ILE A 85 -25.87 0.21 8.57
C ILE A 85 -25.73 0.59 7.07
N THR A 86 -24.83 -0.07 6.33
CA THR A 86 -24.70 0.17 4.89
C THR A 86 -25.94 -0.25 4.10
N VAL A 87 -26.64 -1.30 4.55
CA VAL A 87 -27.91 -1.73 3.97
C VAL A 87 -28.99 -0.67 4.19
N LYS A 88 -29.10 -0.10 5.40
CA LYS A 88 -30.05 0.98 5.72
C LYS A 88 -29.75 2.23 4.89
N ALA A 89 -28.49 2.64 4.80
CA ALA A 89 -28.06 3.78 4.02
C ALA A 89 -28.46 3.64 2.54
N LYS A 90 -28.14 2.50 1.92
CA LYS A 90 -28.51 2.21 0.51
C LYS A 90 -30.02 2.20 0.30
N ALA A 91 -30.78 1.60 1.22
CA ALA A 91 -32.25 1.54 1.13
C ALA A 91 -32.90 2.94 1.24
N ALA A 92 -32.25 3.88 1.92
CA ALA A 92 -32.68 5.28 2.01
C ALA A 92 -32.20 6.15 0.84
N GLY A 93 -31.40 5.62 -0.07
CA GLY A 93 -30.84 6.37 -1.19
C GLY A 93 -29.61 7.21 -0.83
N CYS A 94 -29.02 7.01 0.37
CA CYS A 94 -27.79 7.70 0.75
C CYS A 94 -26.61 7.26 -0.13
N GLU A 95 -25.80 8.21 -0.57
CA GLU A 95 -24.58 7.94 -1.30
C GLU A 95 -23.53 7.31 -0.37
N LEU A 96 -22.88 6.22 -0.83
CA LEU A 96 -21.76 5.63 -0.12
C LEU A 96 -20.45 6.15 -0.72
N LEU A 97 -19.59 6.73 0.13
CA LEU A 97 -18.35 7.34 -0.29
C LEU A 97 -17.22 7.13 0.74
N SER A 98 -16.00 7.38 0.33
CA SER A 98 -14.82 7.39 1.21
C SER A 98 -14.31 8.80 1.47
N ASP A 99 -13.39 8.95 2.41
CA ASP A 99 -12.61 10.17 2.64
C ASP A 99 -11.83 10.63 1.40
N ASN A 100 -11.40 9.69 0.57
CA ASN A 100 -10.71 9.98 -0.70
C ASN A 100 -11.66 10.63 -1.74
N GLU A 101 -12.91 10.19 -1.79
CA GLU A 101 -13.92 10.81 -2.63
C GLU A 101 -14.21 12.25 -2.18
N LEU A 102 -14.32 12.47 -0.88
CA LEU A 102 -14.53 13.82 -0.32
C LEU A 102 -13.36 14.75 -0.64
N LEU A 103 -12.11 14.25 -0.58
CA LEU A 103 -10.94 15.02 -1.01
C LEU A 103 -11.02 15.36 -2.50
N ALA A 104 -11.32 14.38 -3.37
CA ALA A 104 -11.41 14.58 -4.81
C ALA A 104 -12.42 15.70 -5.15
N ARG A 105 -13.62 15.65 -4.56
CA ARG A 105 -14.65 16.71 -4.71
C ARG A 105 -14.20 18.06 -4.16
N ALA A 106 -13.47 18.07 -3.04
CA ALA A 106 -13.01 19.30 -2.41
C ALA A 106 -11.99 20.08 -3.24
N ILE A 107 -11.20 19.39 -4.07
CA ILE A 107 -10.14 20.01 -4.88
C ILE A 107 -10.57 20.26 -6.35
N GLU A 108 -11.73 19.77 -6.74
CA GLU A 108 -12.24 19.96 -8.10
C GLU A 108 -12.28 21.45 -8.48
N GLY A 109 -11.77 21.78 -9.67
CA GLY A 109 -11.69 23.14 -10.18
C GLY A 109 -10.67 24.07 -9.51
N LYS A 110 -9.91 23.60 -8.50
CA LYS A 110 -8.92 24.44 -7.77
C LYS A 110 -7.54 24.48 -8.42
N GLY A 111 -7.36 23.84 -9.57
CA GLY A 111 -6.05 23.75 -10.26
C GLY A 111 -5.03 22.90 -9.49
N ILE A 112 -5.50 21.99 -8.66
CA ILE A 112 -4.71 20.99 -7.93
C ILE A 112 -4.84 19.67 -8.68
N ARG A 113 -3.74 18.95 -8.89
CA ARG A 113 -3.73 17.68 -9.59
C ARG A 113 -3.96 16.51 -8.64
N LEU A 114 -4.70 15.50 -9.11
CA LEU A 114 -4.99 14.29 -8.38
C LEU A 114 -4.43 13.07 -9.10
N VAL A 115 -3.46 12.41 -8.47
CA VAL A 115 -2.84 11.17 -8.95
C VAL A 115 -3.32 10.01 -8.09
N ALA A 116 -3.79 8.94 -8.71
CA ALA A 116 -4.22 7.73 -8.02
C ALA A 116 -3.41 6.52 -8.45
N ILE A 117 -2.98 5.70 -7.49
CA ILE A 117 -2.16 4.51 -7.72
C ILE A 117 -2.80 3.31 -7.05
N THR A 118 -3.11 2.29 -7.86
CA THR A 118 -3.59 0.99 -7.38
C THR A 118 -2.82 -0.18 -7.99
N GLY A 119 -3.08 -1.37 -7.51
CA GLY A 119 -2.49 -2.63 -7.94
C GLY A 119 -2.62 -3.66 -6.82
N THR A 120 -2.28 -4.90 -7.05
CA THR A 120 -2.14 -5.87 -5.97
C THR A 120 -0.87 -5.57 -5.20
N ASN A 121 0.26 -5.45 -5.87
CA ASN A 121 1.58 -5.17 -5.31
C ASN A 121 2.16 -3.85 -5.86
N GLY A 122 3.17 -3.29 -5.16
CA GLY A 122 3.93 -2.12 -5.63
C GLY A 122 3.34 -0.76 -5.26
N LYS A 123 2.06 -0.65 -4.91
CA LYS A 123 1.34 0.62 -4.63
C LYS A 123 2.13 1.60 -3.77
N SER A 124 2.50 1.21 -2.57
CA SER A 124 3.15 2.12 -1.60
C SER A 124 4.53 2.57 -2.06
N THR A 125 5.30 1.68 -2.70
CA THR A 125 6.61 2.05 -3.26
C THR A 125 6.43 3.08 -4.37
N THR A 126 5.51 2.84 -5.29
CA THR A 126 5.21 3.78 -6.39
C THR A 126 4.70 5.12 -5.85
N THR A 127 3.78 5.11 -4.87
CA THR A 127 3.24 6.34 -4.25
C THR A 127 4.34 7.14 -3.55
N ALA A 128 5.17 6.50 -2.75
CA ALA A 128 6.27 7.17 -2.05
C ALA A 128 7.35 7.67 -3.01
N LEU A 129 7.71 6.87 -4.02
CA LEU A 129 8.66 7.27 -5.05
C LEU A 129 8.14 8.47 -5.84
N THR A 130 6.90 8.43 -6.32
CA THR A 130 6.26 9.56 -7.02
C THR A 130 6.28 10.82 -6.15
N GLY A 131 5.88 10.72 -4.89
CA GLY A 131 5.91 11.85 -3.97
C GLY A 131 7.33 12.40 -3.73
N HIS A 132 8.34 11.51 -3.67
CA HIS A 132 9.74 11.91 -3.56
C HIS A 132 10.21 12.64 -4.82
N LEU A 133 9.95 12.11 -6.00
CA LEU A 133 10.33 12.73 -7.30
C LEU A 133 9.74 14.13 -7.44
N LEU A 134 8.44 14.28 -7.19
CA LEU A 134 7.74 15.56 -7.27
C LEU A 134 8.30 16.59 -6.28
N ARG A 135 8.49 16.21 -5.01
CA ARG A 135 9.04 17.11 -3.98
C ARG A 135 10.48 17.50 -4.27
N SER A 136 11.31 16.57 -4.75
CA SER A 136 12.72 16.84 -5.15
C SER A 136 12.79 17.80 -6.33
N ALA A 137 11.77 17.83 -7.19
CA ALA A 137 11.63 18.80 -8.28
C ALA A 137 10.92 20.11 -7.84
N GLY A 138 10.67 20.32 -6.55
CA GLY A 138 10.05 21.54 -6.01
C GLY A 138 8.54 21.63 -6.15
N VAL A 139 7.85 20.53 -6.50
CA VAL A 139 6.39 20.50 -6.62
C VAL A 139 5.78 20.29 -5.24
N ALA A 140 4.86 21.19 -4.83
CA ALA A 140 4.08 21.03 -3.59
C ALA A 140 3.27 19.72 -3.66
N THR A 141 3.58 18.75 -2.81
CA THR A 141 3.04 17.40 -2.94
C THR A 141 2.69 16.81 -1.60
N GLU A 142 1.50 16.26 -1.48
CA GLU A 142 1.05 15.42 -0.36
C GLU A 142 0.80 13.99 -0.83
N ILE A 143 1.14 13.00 0.01
CA ILE A 143 0.88 11.59 -0.25
C ILE A 143 -0.02 11.01 0.84
N GLY A 144 -1.01 10.21 0.45
CA GLY A 144 -1.98 9.67 1.40
C GLY A 144 -2.85 8.54 0.85
N GLY A 145 -4.03 8.41 1.41
CA GLY A 145 -4.98 7.35 1.10
C GLY A 145 -4.74 6.10 1.95
N ASN A 146 -4.43 4.98 1.32
CA ASN A 146 -4.11 3.73 2.03
C ASN A 146 -2.69 3.71 2.62
N LEU A 147 -1.84 4.64 2.23
CA LEU A 147 -0.48 4.85 2.75
C LEU A 147 -0.46 6.05 3.69
N GLY A 148 0.07 5.88 4.91
CA GLY A 148 0.28 6.98 5.85
C GLY A 148 -0.99 7.49 6.50
N VAL A 149 -1.40 8.72 6.18
CA VAL A 149 -2.57 9.39 6.76
C VAL A 149 -3.78 9.33 5.83
N GLY A 150 -4.98 9.39 6.39
CA GLY A 150 -6.22 9.47 5.61
C GLY A 150 -6.28 10.74 4.75
N ALA A 151 -7.02 10.69 3.65
CA ALA A 151 -7.02 11.75 2.65
C ALA A 151 -7.41 13.14 3.21
N LEU A 152 -8.36 13.20 4.12
CA LEU A 152 -8.82 14.47 4.71
C LEU A 152 -7.91 15.02 5.83
N ALA A 153 -6.95 14.22 6.29
CA ALA A 153 -5.90 14.67 7.22
C ALA A 153 -4.69 15.29 6.52
N LEU A 154 -4.61 15.20 5.19
CA LEU A 154 -3.54 15.81 4.40
C LEU A 154 -3.53 17.34 4.53
N ALA A 155 -2.37 17.94 4.32
CA ALA A 155 -2.25 19.39 4.28
C ALA A 155 -2.94 19.96 3.01
N PRO A 156 -3.59 21.13 3.10
CA PRO A 156 -4.06 21.84 1.93
C PRO A 156 -2.90 22.22 1.01
N LEU A 157 -3.09 22.04 -0.30
CA LEU A 157 -2.10 22.40 -1.31
C LEU A 157 -2.52 23.67 -2.07
N PRO A 158 -1.52 24.46 -2.54
CA PRO A 158 -1.80 25.58 -3.44
C PRO A 158 -2.17 25.08 -4.85
N THR A 159 -2.67 25.97 -5.69
CA THR A 159 -2.81 25.74 -7.14
C THR A 159 -1.48 25.26 -7.72
N GLY A 160 -1.53 24.26 -8.58
CA GLY A 160 -0.35 23.57 -9.12
C GLY A 160 0.21 22.47 -8.22
N GLY A 161 -0.30 22.31 -6.99
CA GLY A 161 0.06 21.20 -6.11
C GLY A 161 -0.49 19.85 -6.58
N VAL A 162 0.05 18.77 -6.04
CA VAL A 162 -0.28 17.39 -6.43
C VAL A 162 -0.59 16.54 -5.21
N TYR A 163 -1.79 15.96 -5.14
CA TYR A 163 -2.09 14.86 -4.24
C TYR A 163 -1.80 13.53 -4.93
N VAL A 164 -1.01 12.67 -4.29
CA VAL A 164 -0.71 11.32 -4.77
C VAL A 164 -1.32 10.32 -3.80
N LEU A 165 -2.40 9.65 -4.22
CA LEU A 165 -3.16 8.73 -3.39
C LEU A 165 -2.86 7.27 -3.72
N GLU A 166 -2.43 6.51 -2.71
CA GLU A 166 -2.49 5.06 -2.76
C GLU A 166 -3.94 4.61 -2.54
N LEU A 167 -4.51 3.87 -3.48
CA LEU A 167 -5.89 3.39 -3.37
C LEU A 167 -5.97 1.86 -3.39
N SER A 168 -6.64 1.30 -2.39
CA SER A 168 -7.05 -0.10 -2.37
C SER A 168 -8.28 -0.32 -3.26
N SER A 169 -8.59 -1.60 -3.60
CA SER A 169 -9.82 -1.95 -4.29
C SER A 169 -11.07 -1.51 -3.52
N TYR A 170 -11.05 -1.61 -2.19
CA TYR A 170 -12.15 -1.19 -1.33
C TYR A 170 -12.43 0.32 -1.38
N GLN A 171 -11.35 1.13 -1.42
CA GLN A 171 -11.49 2.58 -1.53
C GLN A 171 -12.05 2.98 -2.89
N LEU A 172 -11.59 2.34 -3.96
CA LEU A 172 -12.09 2.60 -5.32
C LEU A 172 -13.58 2.30 -5.49
N GLU A 173 -14.13 1.31 -4.78
CA GLU A 173 -15.57 1.04 -4.76
C GLU A 173 -16.39 2.16 -4.12
N LEU A 174 -15.76 2.95 -3.24
CA LEU A 174 -16.34 4.08 -2.51
C LEU A 174 -15.97 5.45 -3.11
N MET A 175 -15.58 5.47 -4.38
CA MET A 175 -15.23 6.68 -5.14
C MET A 175 -16.11 6.75 -6.40
N PRO A 176 -17.37 7.13 -6.27
CA PRO A 176 -18.34 7.08 -7.37
C PRO A 176 -18.08 8.12 -8.47
N THR A 177 -17.55 9.29 -8.14
CA THR A 177 -17.42 10.42 -9.08
C THR A 177 -15.99 10.93 -9.27
N ALA A 178 -15.04 10.50 -8.43
CA ALA A 178 -13.66 10.97 -8.53
C ALA A 178 -13.03 10.67 -9.89
N VAL A 179 -12.40 11.68 -10.46
CA VAL A 179 -11.66 11.60 -11.73
C VAL A 179 -10.21 12.00 -11.46
N PHE A 180 -9.26 11.23 -12.01
CA PHE A 180 -7.85 11.41 -11.75
C PHE A 180 -7.13 12.01 -12.96
N ASP A 181 -6.29 13.02 -12.75
CA ASP A 181 -5.40 13.55 -13.79
C ASP A 181 -4.46 12.46 -14.32
N VAL A 182 -3.92 11.65 -13.39
CA VAL A 182 -3.15 10.46 -13.72
C VAL A 182 -3.64 9.29 -12.89
N ALA A 183 -4.13 8.25 -13.54
CA ALA A 183 -4.60 7.01 -12.91
C ALA A 183 -3.63 5.87 -13.23
N VAL A 184 -3.22 5.10 -12.21
CA VAL A 184 -2.20 4.05 -12.36
C VAL A 184 -2.71 2.71 -11.82
N LEU A 185 -2.67 1.69 -12.68
CA LEU A 185 -2.87 0.30 -12.30
C LEU A 185 -1.58 -0.50 -12.56
N LEU A 186 -0.91 -0.92 -11.48
CA LEU A 186 0.40 -1.58 -11.59
C LEU A 186 0.29 -3.03 -12.04
N ASN A 187 -0.55 -3.82 -11.38
CA ASN A 187 -0.71 -5.24 -11.61
C ASN A 187 -1.96 -5.77 -10.90
N ILE A 188 -2.43 -6.95 -11.34
CA ILE A 188 -3.52 -7.69 -10.72
C ILE A 188 -3.08 -9.15 -10.54
N SER A 189 -3.08 -9.62 -9.28
CA SER A 189 -2.98 -11.03 -8.89
C SER A 189 -4.02 -11.34 -7.81
N PRO A 190 -4.43 -12.60 -7.60
CA PRO A 190 -5.48 -12.95 -6.65
C PRO A 190 -5.18 -12.43 -5.23
N ASP A 191 -6.07 -11.60 -4.71
CA ASP A 191 -6.05 -11.11 -3.33
C ASP A 191 -7.47 -10.65 -2.94
N HIS A 192 -7.85 -10.76 -1.67
CA HIS A 192 -9.13 -10.26 -1.15
C HIS A 192 -10.40 -10.73 -1.90
N LEU A 193 -10.38 -11.95 -2.46
CA LEU A 193 -11.46 -12.44 -3.33
C LEU A 193 -12.80 -12.60 -2.58
N ASP A 194 -12.75 -12.93 -1.30
CA ASP A 194 -13.89 -13.00 -0.38
C ASP A 194 -14.66 -11.68 -0.29
N ARG A 195 -13.92 -10.55 -0.35
CA ARG A 195 -14.48 -9.19 -0.23
C ARG A 195 -15.05 -8.63 -1.54
N HIS A 196 -14.76 -9.26 -2.67
CA HIS A 196 -15.21 -8.82 -3.99
C HIS A 196 -16.11 -9.85 -4.69
N GLY A 197 -16.45 -10.98 -4.02
CA GLY A 197 -17.23 -12.04 -4.62
C GLY A 197 -16.48 -12.79 -5.72
N GLY A 198 -15.14 -12.79 -5.69
CA GLY A 198 -14.27 -13.48 -6.64
C GLY A 198 -13.36 -12.56 -7.43
N MET A 199 -12.65 -13.15 -8.39
CA MET A 199 -11.63 -12.45 -9.18
C MET A 199 -12.23 -11.35 -10.07
N ASP A 200 -13.37 -11.61 -10.70
CA ASP A 200 -14.03 -10.64 -11.60
C ASP A 200 -14.44 -9.36 -10.84
N GLY A 201 -14.98 -9.52 -9.63
CA GLY A 201 -15.32 -8.38 -8.76
C GLY A 201 -14.07 -7.59 -8.33
N TYR A 202 -12.96 -8.28 -8.04
CA TYR A 202 -11.71 -7.63 -7.68
C TYR A 202 -11.11 -6.83 -8.85
N VAL A 203 -11.12 -7.39 -10.05
CA VAL A 203 -10.71 -6.71 -11.29
C VAL A 203 -11.58 -5.50 -11.56
N ALA A 204 -12.91 -5.66 -11.46
CA ALA A 204 -13.88 -4.59 -11.67
C ALA A 204 -13.65 -3.43 -10.67
N ALA A 205 -13.41 -3.74 -9.39
CA ALA A 205 -13.12 -2.75 -8.38
C ALA A 205 -11.86 -1.93 -8.72
N LYS A 206 -10.75 -2.58 -9.11
CA LYS A 206 -9.51 -1.87 -9.49
C LYS A 206 -9.65 -1.07 -10.80
N ARG A 207 -10.39 -1.60 -11.78
CA ARG A 207 -10.63 -0.92 -13.05
C ARG A 207 -11.34 0.44 -12.87
N ARG A 208 -12.08 0.62 -11.76
CA ARG A 208 -12.76 1.91 -11.45
C ARG A 208 -11.79 3.09 -11.40
N ILE A 209 -10.50 2.89 -11.17
CA ILE A 209 -9.50 3.96 -11.17
C ILE A 209 -9.46 4.75 -12.49
N PHE A 210 -9.87 4.14 -13.59
CA PHE A 210 -9.95 4.77 -14.92
C PHE A 210 -11.35 5.29 -15.25
N ALA A 211 -12.30 5.22 -14.29
CA ALA A 211 -13.66 5.70 -14.53
C ALA A 211 -13.67 7.22 -14.68
N GLY A 212 -14.51 7.72 -15.56
CA GLY A 212 -14.70 9.16 -15.77
C GLY A 212 -13.53 9.88 -16.46
N GLN A 213 -12.38 9.24 -16.71
CA GLN A 213 -11.29 9.89 -17.42
C GLN A 213 -11.71 10.32 -18.84
N HIS A 214 -11.23 11.49 -19.25
CA HIS A 214 -11.51 12.15 -20.53
C HIS A 214 -10.22 12.68 -21.18
N PRO A 215 -10.25 13.23 -22.42
CA PRO A 215 -9.08 13.77 -23.09
C PRO A 215 -8.31 14.77 -22.23
N GLY A 216 -6.98 14.64 -22.21
CA GLY A 216 -6.06 15.44 -21.38
C GLY A 216 -5.66 14.74 -20.07
N GLN A 217 -6.28 13.62 -19.73
CA GLN A 217 -5.87 12.78 -18.59
C GLN A 217 -5.08 11.57 -19.04
N VAL A 218 -4.28 11.00 -18.13
CA VAL A 218 -3.34 9.93 -18.44
C VAL A 218 -3.69 8.65 -17.65
N SER A 219 -3.85 7.57 -18.39
CA SER A 219 -3.95 6.22 -17.84
C SER A 219 -2.59 5.52 -17.92
N VAL A 220 -2.04 5.08 -16.80
CA VAL A 220 -0.79 4.32 -16.74
C VAL A 220 -1.10 2.89 -16.31
N ILE A 221 -0.64 1.89 -17.07
CA ILE A 221 -0.98 0.50 -16.78
C ILE A 221 0.20 -0.43 -16.99
N GLY A 222 0.43 -1.35 -16.04
CA GLY A 222 1.34 -2.47 -16.23
C GLY A 222 0.77 -3.50 -17.20
N VAL A 223 1.63 -4.19 -17.94
CA VAL A 223 1.19 -5.19 -18.95
C VAL A 223 1.76 -6.59 -18.71
N ASP A 224 2.29 -6.83 -17.50
CA ASP A 224 2.87 -8.15 -17.17
C ASP A 224 1.80 -9.23 -16.95
N ASP A 225 0.62 -8.89 -16.45
CA ASP A 225 -0.46 -9.85 -16.21
C ASP A 225 -1.58 -9.75 -17.26
N ALA A 226 -2.35 -10.83 -17.39
CA ALA A 226 -3.42 -10.93 -18.40
C ALA A 226 -4.58 -9.96 -18.14
N TRP A 227 -4.90 -9.68 -16.87
CA TRP A 227 -6.00 -8.81 -16.50
C TRP A 227 -5.71 -7.35 -16.87
N CYS A 228 -4.49 -6.89 -16.54
CA CYS A 228 -4.04 -5.55 -16.92
C CYS A 228 -3.95 -5.40 -18.45
N ARG A 229 -3.49 -6.44 -19.19
CA ARG A 229 -3.50 -6.40 -20.67
C ARG A 229 -4.91 -6.26 -21.24
N ALA A 230 -5.89 -6.97 -20.68
CA ALA A 230 -7.28 -6.86 -21.11
C ALA A 230 -7.85 -5.45 -20.85
N ILE A 231 -7.56 -4.88 -19.68
CA ILE A 231 -7.97 -3.49 -19.34
C ILE A 231 -7.28 -2.49 -20.27
N ALA A 232 -5.99 -2.67 -20.58
CA ALA A 232 -5.27 -1.80 -21.51
C ALA A 232 -5.89 -1.80 -22.92
N ALA A 233 -6.32 -2.97 -23.40
CA ALA A 233 -7.02 -3.09 -24.69
C ALA A 233 -8.35 -2.33 -24.72
N ASP A 234 -9.09 -2.31 -23.61
CA ASP A 234 -10.31 -1.50 -23.50
C ASP A 234 -10.01 0.00 -23.44
N LEU A 235 -8.92 0.40 -22.78
CA LEU A 235 -8.50 1.79 -22.68
C LEU A 235 -8.02 2.36 -24.02
N ASP A 236 -7.47 1.53 -24.92
CA ASP A 236 -7.11 1.93 -26.29
C ASP A 236 -8.31 2.43 -27.09
N GLN A 237 -9.53 2.02 -26.74
CA GLN A 237 -10.75 2.46 -27.39
C GLN A 237 -11.27 3.80 -26.87
N ARG A 238 -10.62 4.37 -25.84
CA ARG A 238 -11.02 5.64 -25.23
C ARG A 238 -10.12 6.76 -25.71
N ALA A 239 -10.63 7.98 -25.68
CA ALA A 239 -9.89 9.20 -26.02
C ALA A 239 -9.03 9.69 -24.85
N VAL A 240 -8.29 8.80 -24.18
CA VAL A 240 -7.35 9.11 -23.09
C VAL A 240 -5.92 8.78 -23.54
N THR A 241 -4.94 9.46 -22.92
CA THR A 241 -3.53 9.11 -23.15
C THR A 241 -3.20 7.84 -22.38
N LEU A 242 -2.90 6.74 -23.06
CA LEU A 242 -2.55 5.47 -22.43
C LEU A 242 -1.03 5.24 -22.47
N VAL A 243 -0.44 5.06 -21.29
CA VAL A 243 0.98 4.71 -21.11
C VAL A 243 1.07 3.29 -20.54
N ARG A 244 1.66 2.39 -21.32
CA ARG A 244 1.99 1.03 -20.86
C ARG A 244 3.36 1.03 -20.22
N ILE A 245 3.47 0.46 -19.03
CA ILE A 245 4.75 0.34 -18.33
C ILE A 245 5.30 -1.08 -18.44
N ASP A 246 6.56 -1.16 -18.83
CA ASP A 246 7.35 -2.38 -18.95
C ASP A 246 8.52 -2.32 -17.96
N PRO A 247 8.64 -3.26 -17.01
CA PRO A 247 9.76 -3.29 -16.07
C PRO A 247 11.12 -3.53 -16.75
N ASP A 248 11.16 -4.12 -17.93
CA ASP A 248 12.39 -4.37 -18.68
C ASP A 248 12.85 -3.11 -19.46
N GLN A 249 11.97 -2.10 -19.55
CA GLN A 249 12.24 -0.80 -20.17
C GLN A 249 11.68 0.34 -19.28
N PRO A 250 12.27 0.58 -18.11
CA PRO A 250 11.73 1.55 -17.13
C PRO A 250 11.77 3.01 -17.63
N GLY A 251 12.51 3.29 -18.70
CA GLY A 251 12.53 4.59 -19.37
C GLY A 251 13.62 5.54 -18.89
N LEU A 252 14.29 5.27 -17.75
CA LEU A 252 15.47 5.97 -17.23
C LEU A 252 16.42 4.96 -16.57
N ASP A 253 17.67 5.39 -16.29
CA ASP A 253 18.67 4.53 -15.65
C ASP A 253 18.38 4.31 -14.16
N LEU A 254 18.27 3.05 -13.75
CA LEU A 254 18.06 2.65 -12.36
C LEU A 254 19.34 2.15 -11.67
N SER A 255 20.49 2.13 -12.33
CA SER A 255 21.74 1.57 -11.78
C SER A 255 22.19 2.23 -10.48
N GLN A 256 21.88 3.51 -10.28
CA GLN A 256 22.18 4.28 -9.07
C GLN A 256 21.00 4.32 -8.08
N ALA A 257 19.84 3.80 -8.44
CA ALA A 257 18.65 3.79 -7.59
C ALA A 257 18.68 2.59 -6.60
N LYS A 258 19.62 2.59 -5.67
CA LYS A 258 19.93 1.47 -4.76
C LYS A 258 18.75 0.99 -3.92
N ALA A 259 17.78 1.85 -3.66
CA ALA A 259 16.58 1.52 -2.91
C ALA A 259 15.48 0.84 -3.75
N LEU A 260 15.73 0.60 -5.03
CA LEU A 260 14.79 0.02 -5.99
C LEU A 260 15.33 -1.28 -6.63
N PRO A 261 15.78 -2.28 -5.85
CA PRO A 261 16.31 -3.52 -6.40
C PRO A 261 15.20 -4.36 -7.04
N GLY A 262 15.56 -5.08 -8.11
CA GLY A 262 14.70 -6.10 -8.72
C GLY A 262 13.68 -5.57 -9.74
N ARG A 263 13.20 -6.52 -10.57
CA ARG A 263 12.30 -6.25 -11.69
C ARG A 263 10.97 -5.60 -11.26
N HIS A 264 10.42 -6.00 -10.13
CA HIS A 264 9.18 -5.40 -9.59
C HIS A 264 9.36 -3.92 -9.21
N ASN A 265 10.54 -3.52 -8.71
CA ASN A 265 10.83 -2.12 -8.45
C ASN A 265 11.14 -1.33 -9.74
N ALA A 266 11.66 -1.97 -10.78
CA ALA A 266 11.74 -1.37 -12.11
C ALA A 266 10.33 -1.04 -12.66
N GLN A 267 9.32 -1.90 -12.44
CA GLN A 267 7.92 -1.57 -12.75
C GLN A 267 7.40 -0.38 -11.94
N ASN A 268 7.68 -0.35 -10.63
CA ASN A 268 7.30 0.76 -9.76
C ASN A 268 7.96 2.08 -10.21
N ALA A 269 9.23 2.02 -10.61
CA ALA A 269 9.97 3.16 -11.15
C ALA A 269 9.40 3.63 -12.50
N ALA A 270 9.12 2.70 -13.42
CA ALA A 270 8.50 3.01 -14.72
C ALA A 270 7.16 3.74 -14.54
N ALA A 271 6.34 3.29 -13.56
CA ALA A 271 5.09 3.95 -13.23
C ALA A 271 5.33 5.38 -12.69
N ALA A 272 6.24 5.55 -11.74
CA ALA A 272 6.56 6.86 -11.17
C ALA A 272 7.14 7.84 -12.22
N ILE A 273 7.99 7.35 -13.12
CA ILE A 273 8.52 8.12 -14.26
C ILE A 273 7.38 8.56 -15.17
N ALA A 274 6.47 7.64 -15.53
CA ALA A 274 5.32 7.95 -16.38
C ALA A 274 4.41 9.02 -15.74
N ILE A 275 4.15 8.92 -14.42
CA ILE A 275 3.38 9.94 -13.67
C ILE A 275 4.09 11.30 -13.76
N CYS A 276 5.39 11.36 -13.44
CA CYS A 276 6.14 12.60 -13.39
C CYS A 276 6.22 13.27 -14.78
N ARG A 277 6.41 12.50 -15.85
CA ARG A 277 6.36 13.00 -17.24
C ARG A 277 4.97 13.52 -17.60
N ALA A 278 3.91 12.82 -17.21
CA ALA A 278 2.53 13.28 -17.42
C ALA A 278 2.22 14.60 -16.68
N LEU A 279 2.90 14.85 -15.57
CA LEU A 279 2.81 16.10 -14.81
C LEU A 279 3.79 17.18 -15.28
N GLY A 280 4.59 16.92 -16.33
CA GLY A 280 5.47 17.90 -16.97
C GLY A 280 6.87 18.02 -16.35
N LEU A 281 7.34 17.02 -15.59
CA LEU A 281 8.70 17.03 -15.07
C LEU A 281 9.70 16.62 -16.17
N GLU A 282 10.86 17.29 -16.18
CA GLU A 282 11.98 16.95 -17.05
C GLU A 282 12.69 15.66 -16.59
N ASP A 283 13.16 14.84 -17.53
CA ASP A 283 13.84 13.57 -17.25
C ASP A 283 15.08 13.72 -16.35
N SER A 284 15.80 14.83 -16.44
CA SER A 284 16.95 15.11 -15.58
C SER A 284 16.57 15.26 -14.10
N ALA A 285 15.44 15.91 -13.81
CA ALA A 285 14.93 16.06 -12.45
C ALA A 285 14.41 14.72 -11.92
N ILE A 286 13.73 13.94 -12.77
CA ILE A 286 13.26 12.59 -12.43
C ILE A 286 14.44 11.68 -12.10
N GLN A 287 15.48 11.67 -12.94
CA GLN A 287 16.70 10.87 -12.73
C GLN A 287 17.41 11.23 -11.42
N ALA A 288 17.55 12.52 -11.11
CA ALA A 288 18.14 12.97 -9.84
C ALA A 288 17.34 12.46 -8.64
N GLY A 289 16.01 12.52 -8.73
CA GLY A 289 15.11 12.00 -7.70
C GLY A 289 15.19 10.48 -7.55
N LEU A 290 15.28 9.71 -8.64
CA LEU A 290 15.46 8.25 -8.60
C LEU A 290 16.74 7.87 -7.84
N ASN A 291 17.85 8.54 -8.11
CA ASN A 291 19.14 8.28 -7.49
C ASN A 291 19.15 8.63 -5.98
N SER A 292 18.34 9.58 -5.56
CA SER A 292 18.25 10.04 -4.16
C SER A 292 17.11 9.39 -3.35
N PHE A 293 16.29 8.54 -3.96
CA PHE A 293 15.17 7.91 -3.26
C PHE A 293 15.67 7.00 -2.13
N PRO A 294 15.28 7.25 -0.87
CA PRO A 294 15.79 6.50 0.27
C PRO A 294 15.10 5.14 0.47
N GLY A 295 14.08 4.80 -0.33
CA GLY A 295 13.23 3.64 -0.12
C GLY A 295 12.16 3.86 0.96
N LEU A 296 11.43 2.78 1.26
CA LEU A 296 10.45 2.74 2.33
C LEU A 296 10.93 1.85 3.47
N ARG A 297 10.64 2.25 4.72
CA ARG A 297 10.87 1.38 5.88
C ARG A 297 10.12 0.06 5.70
N HIS A 298 10.78 -1.02 6.08
CA HIS A 298 10.24 -2.39 6.06
C HIS A 298 9.87 -2.93 4.67
N ARG A 299 10.38 -2.32 3.59
CA ARG A 299 10.20 -2.79 2.21
C ARG A 299 11.55 -2.90 1.53
N GLN A 300 12.14 -4.08 1.58
CA GLN A 300 13.51 -4.35 1.11
C GLN A 300 14.52 -3.27 1.57
N GLN A 301 14.27 -2.73 2.75
CA GLN A 301 15.10 -1.71 3.37
C GLN A 301 16.45 -2.31 3.76
N GLN A 302 17.52 -1.85 3.13
CA GLN A 302 18.86 -2.17 3.60
C GLN A 302 19.10 -1.47 4.94
N VAL A 303 19.30 -2.26 6.01
CA VAL A 303 19.50 -1.76 7.37
C VAL A 303 20.96 -1.50 7.64
N ALA A 304 21.82 -2.47 7.30
CA ALA A 304 23.25 -2.41 7.51
C ALA A 304 24.01 -3.43 6.64
N THR A 305 25.32 -3.26 6.55
CA THR A 305 26.24 -4.31 6.11
C THR A 305 27.28 -4.52 7.21
N LEU A 306 27.33 -5.72 7.79
CA LEU A 306 28.21 -6.08 8.89
C LEU A 306 29.10 -7.27 8.48
N SER A 307 30.41 -7.11 8.55
CA SER A 307 31.37 -8.17 8.16
C SER A 307 31.08 -8.79 6.78
N GLY A 308 30.71 -7.96 5.79
CA GLY A 308 30.37 -8.41 4.43
C GLY A 308 28.95 -8.97 4.25
N VAL A 309 28.17 -9.09 5.33
CA VAL A 309 26.78 -9.57 5.28
C VAL A 309 25.82 -8.39 5.29
N THR A 310 24.95 -8.32 4.28
CA THR A 310 23.93 -7.27 4.19
C THR A 310 22.64 -7.69 4.89
N PHE A 311 22.06 -6.82 5.70
CA PHE A 311 20.78 -7.04 6.37
C PHE A 311 19.67 -6.28 5.65
N VAL A 312 18.64 -7.00 5.25
CA VAL A 312 17.49 -6.44 4.50
C VAL A 312 16.19 -6.69 5.27
N ASN A 313 15.50 -5.60 5.58
CA ASN A 313 14.21 -5.59 6.26
C ASN A 313 13.08 -5.47 5.23
N ASP A 314 12.37 -6.56 5.02
CA ASP A 314 11.19 -6.64 4.17
C ASP A 314 9.97 -7.15 4.97
N SER A 315 9.84 -6.69 6.22
CA SER A 315 8.78 -7.12 7.13
C SER A 315 7.37 -6.91 6.56
N LYS A 316 7.19 -6.02 5.58
CA LYS A 316 5.93 -5.78 4.87
C LYS A 316 5.53 -6.91 3.92
N ALA A 317 6.42 -7.82 3.57
CA ALA A 317 6.11 -9.01 2.78
C ALA A 317 5.26 -9.99 3.60
N THR A 318 3.97 -9.73 3.70
CA THR A 318 3.00 -10.49 4.51
C THR A 318 2.29 -11.60 3.74
N ASN A 319 2.72 -11.88 2.51
CA ASN A 319 2.27 -12.98 1.67
C ASN A 319 3.42 -13.52 0.82
N ALA A 320 3.22 -14.69 0.20
CA ALA A 320 4.24 -15.36 -0.61
C ALA A 320 4.67 -14.53 -1.83
N ASP A 321 3.74 -13.92 -2.56
CA ASP A 321 4.06 -13.11 -3.74
C ASP A 321 5.00 -11.95 -3.42
N ALA A 322 4.75 -11.25 -2.30
CA ALA A 322 5.62 -10.18 -1.85
C ALA A 322 7.00 -10.70 -1.47
N ALA A 323 7.08 -11.83 -0.75
CA ALA A 323 8.35 -12.46 -0.38
C ALA A 323 9.12 -12.97 -1.62
N GLY A 324 8.42 -13.49 -2.63
CA GLY A 324 9.02 -13.91 -3.91
C GLY A 324 9.75 -12.77 -4.60
N ASN A 325 9.20 -11.56 -4.57
CA ASN A 325 9.86 -10.38 -5.11
C ASN A 325 11.21 -10.09 -4.42
N ALA A 326 11.29 -10.25 -3.10
CA ALA A 326 12.53 -10.05 -2.35
C ALA A 326 13.53 -11.19 -2.59
N LEU A 327 13.06 -12.46 -2.57
CA LEU A 327 13.90 -13.63 -2.86
C LEU A 327 14.49 -13.58 -4.28
N GLY A 328 13.77 -12.98 -5.23
CA GLY A 328 14.25 -12.78 -6.61
C GLY A 328 15.38 -11.77 -6.76
N CYS A 329 15.67 -10.96 -5.74
CA CYS A 329 16.70 -9.90 -5.81
C CYS A 329 18.10 -10.34 -5.40
N TYR A 330 18.26 -11.49 -4.73
CA TYR A 330 19.52 -11.92 -4.11
C TYR A 330 19.87 -13.38 -4.46
N GLU A 331 21.15 -13.74 -4.41
CA GLU A 331 21.62 -15.08 -4.78
C GLU A 331 22.11 -15.91 -3.57
N SER A 332 22.52 -15.27 -2.48
CA SER A 332 23.03 -15.95 -1.27
C SER A 332 22.22 -15.52 -0.06
N ILE A 333 21.05 -16.16 0.14
CA ILE A 333 20.01 -15.71 1.07
C ILE A 333 20.03 -16.56 2.35
N TYR A 334 20.12 -15.88 3.50
CA TYR A 334 19.82 -16.40 4.83
C TYR A 334 18.44 -15.87 5.21
N TRP A 335 17.43 -16.67 4.94
CA TRP A 335 16.02 -16.23 4.91
C TRP A 335 15.34 -16.34 6.26
N ILE A 336 14.78 -15.27 6.79
CA ILE A 336 13.93 -15.29 7.99
C ILE A 336 12.48 -15.22 7.53
N ALA A 337 11.70 -16.29 7.81
CA ALA A 337 10.33 -16.46 7.36
C ALA A 337 9.42 -16.98 8.46
N GLY A 338 8.11 -16.62 8.36
CA GLY A 338 7.08 -17.12 9.26
C GLY A 338 6.27 -16.02 9.94
N GLY A 339 5.30 -16.45 10.74
CA GLY A 339 4.23 -15.66 11.31
C GLY A 339 2.89 -16.36 11.12
N VAL A 340 1.80 -15.60 10.98
CA VAL A 340 0.46 -16.14 10.63
C VAL A 340 0.40 -16.32 9.11
N PRO A 341 0.31 -17.57 8.60
CA PRO A 341 0.33 -17.83 7.16
C PRO A 341 -0.97 -17.37 6.50
N LYS A 342 -0.90 -17.10 5.19
CA LYS A 342 -2.06 -17.03 4.29
C LYS A 342 -2.24 -18.36 3.55
N ASP A 343 -3.40 -18.54 2.91
CA ASP A 343 -3.70 -19.71 2.10
C ASP A 343 -2.61 -19.96 1.05
N GLY A 344 -2.25 -21.23 0.86
CA GLY A 344 -1.19 -21.65 -0.05
C GLY A 344 0.24 -21.57 0.50
N GLY A 345 0.47 -20.99 1.67
CA GLY A 345 1.78 -20.97 2.35
C GLY A 345 2.88 -20.39 1.46
N ILE A 346 4.00 -21.14 1.31
CA ILE A 346 5.17 -20.75 0.50
C ILE A 346 5.42 -21.67 -0.71
N GLU A 347 4.41 -22.44 -1.12
CA GLU A 347 4.53 -23.40 -2.23
C GLU A 347 4.94 -22.71 -3.55
N SER A 348 4.40 -21.53 -3.82
CA SER A 348 4.72 -20.73 -5.02
C SER A 348 6.16 -20.21 -5.05
N LEU A 349 6.88 -20.29 -3.93
CA LEU A 349 8.27 -19.81 -3.81
C LEU A 349 9.33 -20.85 -4.14
N ARG A 350 8.97 -22.10 -4.47
CA ARG A 350 9.93 -23.20 -4.73
C ARG A 350 10.99 -22.84 -5.77
N MET A 351 10.66 -22.04 -6.75
CA MET A 351 11.61 -21.59 -7.78
C MET A 351 12.79 -20.78 -7.22
N PHE A 352 12.63 -20.16 -6.04
CA PHE A 352 13.67 -19.37 -5.36
C PHE A 352 14.48 -20.19 -4.35
N PHE A 353 14.07 -21.42 -3.98
CA PHE A 353 14.74 -22.22 -2.96
C PHE A 353 16.22 -22.47 -3.25
N PRO A 354 16.68 -22.66 -4.51
CA PRO A 354 18.11 -22.80 -4.81
C PRO A 354 18.99 -21.60 -4.40
N ARG A 355 18.40 -20.41 -4.18
CA ARG A 355 19.10 -19.20 -3.72
C ARG A 355 19.19 -19.11 -2.20
N ILE A 356 18.41 -19.93 -1.47
CA ILE A 356 18.35 -19.96 -0.01
C ILE A 356 19.46 -20.85 0.50
N ARG A 357 20.44 -20.25 1.19
CA ARG A 357 21.52 -20.98 1.85
C ARG A 357 21.05 -21.63 3.14
N HIS A 358 20.20 -20.94 3.88
CA HIS A 358 19.54 -21.45 5.07
C HIS A 358 18.28 -20.64 5.38
N ALA A 359 17.18 -21.29 5.78
CA ALA A 359 15.96 -20.62 6.24
C ALA A 359 15.81 -20.73 7.77
N TYR A 360 15.43 -19.61 8.39
CA TYR A 360 15.24 -19.46 9.84
C TYR A 360 13.75 -19.20 10.10
N LEU A 361 13.07 -20.20 10.62
CA LEU A 361 11.60 -20.22 10.67
C LEU A 361 11.11 -19.77 12.04
N ILE A 362 10.15 -18.81 12.03
CA ILE A 362 9.58 -18.20 13.23
C ILE A 362 8.05 -18.30 13.23
N GLY A 363 7.45 -18.21 14.43
CA GLY A 363 5.99 -18.10 14.58
C GLY A 363 5.20 -19.32 14.15
N HIS A 364 3.89 -19.11 13.93
CA HIS A 364 2.92 -20.18 13.72
C HIS A 364 3.19 -21.01 12.45
N ALA A 365 3.61 -20.38 11.35
CA ALA A 365 3.86 -21.05 10.08
C ALA A 365 5.13 -21.92 10.05
N ALA A 366 5.98 -21.88 11.09
CA ALA A 366 7.32 -22.48 11.07
C ALA A 366 7.32 -23.98 10.71
N LYS A 367 6.37 -24.75 11.24
CA LYS A 367 6.26 -26.20 10.97
C LYS A 367 5.83 -26.48 9.54
N ASP A 368 4.82 -25.76 9.04
CA ASP A 368 4.30 -25.96 7.69
C ASP A 368 5.34 -25.54 6.64
N PHE A 369 6.04 -24.44 6.91
CA PHE A 369 7.13 -23.98 6.04
C PHE A 369 8.32 -24.96 6.03
N SER A 370 8.62 -25.59 7.16
CA SER A 370 9.64 -26.65 7.24
C SER A 370 9.28 -27.83 6.33
N VAL A 371 8.02 -28.25 6.31
CA VAL A 371 7.55 -29.31 5.41
C VAL A 371 7.69 -28.90 3.94
N THR A 372 7.29 -27.66 3.59
CA THR A 372 7.35 -27.15 2.20
C THR A 372 8.79 -26.97 1.72
N LEU A 373 9.72 -26.56 2.59
CA LEU A 373 11.14 -26.41 2.27
C LEU A 373 11.84 -27.75 1.99
N GLY A 374 11.37 -28.83 2.61
CA GLY A 374 11.92 -30.17 2.39
C GLY A 374 13.42 -30.24 2.67
N GLU A 375 14.24 -30.51 1.65
CA GLU A 375 15.70 -30.63 1.76
C GLU A 375 16.45 -29.28 1.82
N THR A 376 15.75 -28.15 1.54
CA THR A 376 16.38 -26.83 1.68
C THR A 376 16.82 -26.62 3.13
N PRO A 377 18.08 -26.28 3.41
CA PRO A 377 18.57 -26.12 4.79
C PRO A 377 17.72 -25.14 5.60
N HIS A 378 17.24 -25.56 6.76
CA HIS A 378 16.41 -24.73 7.61
C HIS A 378 16.45 -25.13 9.08
N CYS A 379 16.01 -24.25 9.97
CA CYS A 379 15.82 -24.54 11.38
C CYS A 379 14.61 -23.76 11.96
N LEU A 380 14.03 -24.34 13.01
CA LEU A 380 12.94 -23.71 13.77
C LEU A 380 13.55 -22.84 14.87
N CYS A 381 13.43 -21.53 14.75
CA CYS A 381 14.02 -20.55 15.66
C CYS A 381 13.08 -20.06 16.76
N GLY A 382 11.76 -20.20 16.54
CA GLY A 382 10.74 -19.72 17.46
C GLY A 382 10.51 -18.21 17.37
N ASP A 383 11.54 -17.38 17.60
CA ASP A 383 11.45 -15.92 17.60
C ASP A 383 12.46 -15.24 16.65
N LEU A 384 12.22 -13.94 16.39
CA LEU A 384 13.01 -13.13 15.48
C LEU A 384 14.44 -12.90 15.99
N ALA A 385 14.65 -12.73 17.30
CA ALA A 385 15.96 -12.45 17.87
C ALA A 385 16.90 -13.64 17.71
N THR A 386 16.39 -14.85 17.92
CA THR A 386 17.11 -16.09 17.69
C THR A 386 17.44 -16.28 16.20
N ALA A 387 16.46 -16.03 15.31
CA ALA A 387 16.63 -16.13 13.86
C ALA A 387 17.73 -15.19 13.35
N VAL A 388 17.71 -13.92 13.75
CA VAL A 388 18.70 -12.91 13.33
C VAL A 388 20.10 -13.29 13.77
N ARG A 389 20.31 -13.72 15.05
CA ARG A 389 21.63 -14.14 15.55
C ARG A 389 22.15 -15.36 14.82
N MET A 390 21.31 -16.38 14.61
CA MET A 390 21.71 -17.62 13.92
C MET A 390 22.04 -17.36 12.46
N ALA A 391 21.20 -16.57 11.76
CA ALA A 391 21.39 -16.20 10.36
C ALA A 391 22.73 -15.46 10.16
N PHE A 392 23.01 -14.48 11.00
CA PHE A 392 24.27 -13.74 10.93
C PHE A 392 25.49 -14.62 11.22
N ALA A 393 25.41 -15.43 12.27
CA ALA A 393 26.52 -16.34 12.63
C ALA A 393 26.83 -17.36 11.50
N GLN A 394 25.79 -17.87 10.83
CA GLN A 394 25.96 -18.77 9.69
C GLN A 394 26.52 -18.04 8.47
N ALA A 395 25.93 -16.88 8.09
CA ALA A 395 26.40 -16.10 6.95
C ALA A 395 27.87 -15.69 7.06
N ARG A 396 28.32 -15.33 8.28
CA ARG A 396 29.72 -15.03 8.54
C ARG A 396 30.63 -16.26 8.41
N ARG A 397 30.19 -17.43 8.88
CA ARG A 397 30.99 -18.69 8.76
C ARG A 397 31.13 -19.10 7.30
N ASP A 398 30.05 -18.96 6.52
CA ASP A 398 30.04 -19.36 5.12
C ASP A 398 30.87 -18.40 4.25
N GLY A 399 31.02 -17.14 4.65
CA GLY A 399 31.91 -16.17 4.01
C GLY A 399 31.56 -15.90 2.53
N LEU A 400 30.31 -16.10 2.13
CA LEU A 400 29.89 -15.95 0.74
C LEU A 400 29.82 -14.47 0.36
N GLU A 401 30.32 -14.13 -0.83
CA GLU A 401 30.15 -12.83 -1.41
C GLU A 401 28.66 -12.56 -1.68
N GLY A 402 28.20 -11.33 -1.39
CA GLY A 402 26.81 -10.95 -1.56
C GLY A 402 25.83 -11.63 -0.60
N ALA A 403 26.31 -12.16 0.54
CA ALA A 403 25.46 -12.76 1.57
C ALA A 403 24.44 -11.76 2.13
N VAL A 404 23.17 -12.18 2.18
CA VAL A 404 22.06 -11.34 2.67
C VAL A 404 21.29 -12.07 3.76
N VAL A 405 21.20 -11.46 4.95
CA VAL A 405 20.20 -11.82 5.97
C VAL A 405 18.91 -11.07 5.64
N LEU A 406 17.92 -11.81 5.13
CA LEU A 406 16.68 -11.27 4.60
C LEU A 406 15.50 -11.59 5.53
N LEU A 407 14.95 -10.58 6.20
CA LEU A 407 13.62 -10.68 6.80
C LEU A 407 12.55 -10.41 5.73
N SER A 408 11.99 -11.46 5.15
CA SER A 408 10.84 -11.37 4.21
C SER A 408 9.86 -12.50 4.55
N PRO A 409 8.96 -12.26 5.53
CA PRO A 409 8.31 -13.32 6.30
C PRO A 409 7.31 -14.18 5.55
N ALA A 410 6.78 -13.75 4.42
CA ALA A 410 5.65 -14.37 3.70
C ALA A 410 4.37 -14.55 4.55
N CYS A 411 4.30 -13.94 5.74
CA CYS A 411 3.26 -14.09 6.74
C CYS A 411 2.90 -12.77 7.39
N ALA A 412 1.64 -12.64 7.84
CA ALA A 412 1.26 -11.59 8.78
C ALA A 412 1.99 -11.79 10.13
N SER A 413 2.08 -10.71 10.93
CA SER A 413 2.90 -10.66 12.16
C SER A 413 2.12 -10.90 13.45
N PHE A 414 0.80 -11.08 13.36
CA PHE A 414 -0.12 -10.97 14.50
C PHE A 414 0.02 -12.05 15.58
N ASP A 415 0.84 -13.07 15.36
CA ASP A 415 1.20 -14.10 16.35
C ASP A 415 2.24 -13.61 17.37
N GLN A 416 3.17 -12.74 16.95
CA GLN A 416 4.27 -12.25 17.79
C GLN A 416 4.34 -10.72 17.89
N TYR A 417 3.68 -9.99 16.99
CA TYR A 417 3.71 -8.52 16.91
C TYR A 417 2.34 -7.94 16.57
N PRO A 418 1.99 -6.75 17.07
CA PRO A 418 0.71 -6.10 16.78
C PRO A 418 0.54 -5.70 15.31
N ASN A 419 1.65 -5.53 14.58
CA ASN A 419 1.68 -5.19 13.15
C ASN A 419 3.07 -5.49 12.56
N PHE A 420 3.18 -5.39 11.22
CA PHE A 420 4.43 -5.63 10.52
C PHE A 420 5.50 -4.55 10.80
N GLU A 421 5.09 -3.34 11.11
CA GLU A 421 5.98 -2.23 11.47
C GLU A 421 6.77 -2.58 12.73
N ARG A 422 6.12 -3.06 13.78
CA ARG A 422 6.77 -3.46 15.02
C ARG A 422 7.70 -4.66 14.84
N ARG A 423 7.36 -5.62 13.98
CA ARG A 423 8.27 -6.70 13.59
C ARG A 423 9.50 -6.17 12.88
N GLY A 424 9.29 -5.23 11.95
CA GLY A 424 10.38 -4.60 11.20
C GLY A 424 11.25 -3.68 12.06
N ASP A 425 10.67 -2.92 13.00
CA ASP A 425 11.43 -2.11 13.97
C ASP A 425 12.32 -3.01 14.84
N HIS A 426 11.77 -4.09 15.37
CA HIS A 426 12.53 -5.05 16.18
C HIS A 426 13.69 -5.68 15.39
N PHE A 427 13.50 -5.97 14.10
CA PHE A 427 14.61 -6.42 13.25
C PHE A 427 15.73 -5.38 13.15
N VAL A 428 15.39 -4.11 12.98
CA VAL A 428 16.36 -3.00 12.94
C VAL A 428 17.12 -2.92 14.26
N ASP A 429 16.41 -2.95 15.39
CA ASP A 429 17.01 -2.88 16.73
C ASP A 429 17.98 -4.05 16.98
N LEU A 430 17.62 -5.27 16.55
CA LEU A 430 18.50 -6.45 16.66
C LEU A 430 19.75 -6.30 15.81
N VAL A 431 19.65 -5.76 14.59
CA VAL A 431 20.82 -5.51 13.72
C VAL A 431 21.74 -4.45 14.33
N GLU A 432 21.17 -3.39 14.92
CA GLU A 432 21.98 -2.36 15.62
C GLU A 432 22.72 -2.95 16.84
N GLN A 433 22.08 -3.86 17.60
CA GLN A 433 22.75 -4.54 18.72
C GLN A 433 23.94 -5.39 18.24
N LEU A 434 23.85 -6.01 17.05
CA LEU A 434 24.97 -6.77 16.46
C LEU A 434 26.18 -5.88 16.11
N LYS A 435 25.95 -4.59 15.78
CA LYS A 435 27.04 -3.62 15.53
C LYS A 435 27.87 -3.38 16.81
N VAL A 436 27.19 -3.27 17.93
CA VAL A 436 27.83 -2.96 19.22
C VAL A 436 28.62 -4.17 19.77
N GLY A 437 28.18 -5.38 19.45
CA GLY A 437 28.82 -6.62 19.91
C GLY A 437 29.89 -7.21 18.96
N ALA A 438 30.12 -6.62 17.81
CA ALA A 438 31.17 -7.06 16.89
C ALA A 438 32.51 -6.44 17.34
N PRO A 439 33.57 -7.26 17.65
CA PRO A 439 34.92 -6.72 17.80
C PRO A 439 35.35 -6.07 16.49
N ALA A 440 35.96 -4.88 16.60
CA ALA A 440 36.50 -4.11 15.49
C ALA A 440 37.53 -4.88 14.65
#